data_7250f9c26449dda3e63f068412c751d5
#
_entry.id   7250f9c26449dda3e63f068412c751d5
#
_cell.length_a   1.000
_cell.length_b   1.000
_cell.length_c   1.000
_cell.angle_alpha   90.00
_cell.angle_beta   90.00
_cell.angle_gamma   90.00
#
_symmetry.space_group_name_H-M   'P 1'
#
loop_
_entity.id
_entity.type
_entity.pdbx_description
1 polymer ?
#
loop_
_entity_poly.entity_id
_entity_poly.type
_entity_poly.pdbx_seq_one_letter_code
_entity_poly.pdbx_strand_id
1 'polypeptide(L)'
;MNPRVAILAAMAVSFAFAQPPNATDHWVTTWGASPQARLAAPPRPANAQAPTAPAAPAPPVQVTSFNNQTLRLIVHTTIGGRRLRVHLSNDFGLAPLKIGAAHVALRSKGSAVVEGSDRALSFNGQPSCTIPAGAQMISDPLDLELPPAANVAVSVYVPGETGPATYHGTGLHTSYISKAGDFTAAPEIAEATTTQSWFLLSGIDVVAPADAAAIMAFGDSITDGATSTPDTDRSWPSLLAQRLLANPATAHIAVVNEGISGNRVLRDGQGVSALARFDRDVLGQSGVKWLVIMESINDIGQSLRATAAPSDAITVGDLTAVIHQMIERARAHGIKVFGATLTPYEGAAYYSEKGEEVRAAYNQWVRTSGEFDAVFDFDAATRDTSNPKTFRAEYNLRDHLHPNDAGYKAMADSIDLSLFGPQPAGRATGSAAR
;
A
#
# COMPACT_ATOMS: atom_id res chain seq x y z
N MET A 1 6.99 67.88 37.93
CA MET A 1 6.68 66.47 38.14
C MET A 1 5.79 66.02 36.96
N ASN A 2 6.34 65.32 35.97
CA ASN A 2 5.57 64.85 34.85
C ASN A 2 5.38 63.35 35.00
N PRO A 3 4.18 62.74 34.91
CA PRO A 3 4.00 61.30 34.90
C PRO A 3 4.21 60.78 33.47
N ARG A 4 5.12 59.82 33.35
CA ARG A 4 5.33 59.03 32.12
C ARG A 4 4.23 57.97 32.01
N VAL A 5 3.39 58.10 30.98
CA VAL A 5 2.40 57.07 30.63
C VAL A 5 3.14 56.02 29.80
N ALA A 6 3.23 54.81 30.32
CA ALA A 6 3.73 53.65 29.59
C ALA A 6 2.57 52.99 28.80
N ILE A 7 2.64 53.02 27.47
CA ILE A 7 1.69 52.32 26.60
C ILE A 7 2.19 50.87 26.45
N LEU A 8 1.48 49.91 27.06
CA LEU A 8 1.65 48.50 26.79
C LEU A 8 0.95 48.18 25.46
N ALA A 9 1.73 47.86 24.44
CA ALA A 9 1.22 47.28 23.19
C ALA A 9 0.94 45.80 23.44
N ALA A 10 -0.32 45.42 23.52
CA ALA A 10 -0.73 44.02 23.52
C ALA A 10 -0.64 43.46 22.09
N MET A 11 0.32 42.59 21.83
CA MET A 11 0.34 41.79 20.59
C MET A 11 -0.77 40.73 20.69
N ALA A 12 -1.84 40.91 19.91
CA ALA A 12 -2.85 39.89 19.70
C ALA A 12 -2.27 38.84 18.76
N VAL A 13 -1.89 37.69 19.30
CA VAL A 13 -1.59 36.50 18.49
C VAL A 13 -2.91 35.92 18.01
N SER A 14 -3.25 36.14 16.74
CA SER A 14 -4.40 35.53 16.11
C SER A 14 -4.08 34.06 15.87
N PHE A 15 -4.61 33.16 16.68
CA PHE A 15 -4.66 31.74 16.38
C PHE A 15 -5.67 31.54 15.25
N ALA A 16 -5.18 31.21 14.05
CA ALA A 16 -6.03 30.70 12.98
C ALA A 16 -6.44 29.28 13.37
N PHE A 17 -7.64 29.11 13.92
CA PHE A 17 -8.22 27.77 14.09
C PHE A 17 -8.47 27.19 12.69
N ALA A 18 -7.93 26.01 12.43
CA ALA A 18 -8.33 25.22 11.26
C ALA A 18 -9.86 25.06 11.28
N GLN A 19 -10.52 25.39 10.17
CA GLN A 19 -11.96 25.18 10.08
C GLN A 19 -12.24 23.68 10.27
N PRO A 20 -13.24 23.28 11.08
CA PRO A 20 -13.63 21.90 11.19
C PRO A 20 -14.00 21.38 9.79
N PRO A 21 -13.70 20.11 9.48
CA PRO A 21 -14.07 19.54 8.19
C PRO A 21 -15.57 19.78 7.97
N ASN A 22 -15.92 20.34 6.81
CA ASN A 22 -17.33 20.50 6.46
C ASN A 22 -17.97 19.10 6.51
N ALA A 23 -19.10 18.97 7.16
CA ALA A 23 -19.84 17.70 7.26
C ALA A 23 -20.26 17.11 5.87
N THR A 24 -19.94 17.82 4.80
CA THR A 24 -20.22 17.47 3.41
C THR A 24 -18.99 16.97 2.64
N ASP A 25 -17.79 16.98 3.21
CA ASP A 25 -16.59 16.50 2.52
C ASP A 25 -16.62 14.98 2.41
N HIS A 26 -16.64 14.47 1.17
CA HIS A 26 -16.57 13.03 0.87
C HIS A 26 -15.12 12.63 0.63
N TRP A 27 -14.51 11.99 1.65
CA TRP A 27 -13.13 11.56 1.61
C TRP A 27 -12.98 10.18 0.98
N VAL A 28 -12.01 10.05 0.08
CA VAL A 28 -11.64 8.78 -0.56
C VAL A 28 -10.12 8.65 -0.55
N THR A 29 -9.63 7.50 -0.11
CA THR A 29 -8.19 7.18 -0.19
C THR A 29 -7.82 7.03 -1.66
N THR A 30 -6.85 7.83 -2.12
CA THR A 30 -6.37 7.82 -3.51
C THR A 30 -5.01 7.14 -3.66
N TRP A 31 -4.30 7.00 -2.56
CA TRP A 31 -3.06 6.25 -2.46
C TRP A 31 -2.90 5.71 -1.04
N GLY A 32 -2.38 4.47 -0.92
CA GLY A 32 -2.06 3.83 0.35
C GLY A 32 -0.90 2.85 0.20
N ALA A 33 -0.26 2.54 1.31
CA ALA A 33 0.76 1.52 1.42
C ALA A 33 0.74 0.93 2.83
N SER A 34 0.61 -0.38 2.92
CA SER A 34 0.56 -1.11 4.19
C SER A 34 1.85 -0.92 5.00
N PRO A 35 1.78 -0.39 6.22
CA PRO A 35 2.95 -0.24 7.08
C PRO A 35 3.53 -1.59 7.51
N GLN A 36 4.85 -1.66 7.53
CA GLN A 36 5.61 -2.84 7.95
C GLN A 36 6.59 -2.51 9.09
N ALA A 37 6.77 -3.50 9.99
CA ALA A 37 7.92 -3.52 10.87
C ALA A 37 9.12 -4.08 10.12
N ARG A 38 10.28 -3.50 10.35
CA ARG A 38 11.50 -4.17 9.93
C ARG A 38 11.78 -5.35 10.85
N LEU A 39 11.76 -6.56 10.30
CA LEU A 39 12.21 -7.73 11.03
C LEU A 39 13.73 -7.61 11.28
N ALA A 40 14.15 -7.74 12.53
CA ALA A 40 15.55 -7.98 12.81
C ALA A 40 15.97 -9.27 12.07
N ALA A 41 17.12 -9.23 11.38
CA ALA A 41 17.66 -10.47 10.81
C ALA A 41 17.75 -11.52 11.93
N PRO A 42 17.30 -12.77 11.71
CA PRO A 42 17.40 -13.79 12.73
C PRO A 42 18.88 -13.91 13.15
N PRO A 43 19.17 -14.07 14.45
CA PRO A 43 20.53 -14.21 14.93
C PRO A 43 21.18 -15.37 14.18
N ARG A 44 22.35 -15.12 13.58
CA ARG A 44 23.11 -16.16 12.87
C ARG A 44 23.45 -17.25 13.91
N PRO A 45 23.14 -18.54 13.63
CA PRO A 45 23.52 -19.60 14.54
C PRO A 45 25.01 -19.51 14.86
N ALA A 46 25.37 -19.63 16.13
CA ALA A 46 26.76 -19.47 16.60
C ALA A 46 27.77 -20.43 15.90
N ASN A 47 27.25 -21.50 15.28
CA ASN A 47 28.02 -22.53 14.58
C ASN A 47 27.92 -22.46 13.04
N ALA A 48 27.36 -21.41 12.46
CA ALA A 48 27.31 -21.26 11.01
C ALA A 48 28.73 -20.98 10.49
N GLN A 49 29.34 -21.99 9.84
CA GLN A 49 30.60 -21.82 9.10
C GLN A 49 30.45 -20.72 8.04
N ALA A 50 31.47 -19.88 7.91
CA ALA A 50 31.51 -18.89 6.84
C ALA A 50 31.40 -19.59 5.48
N PRO A 51 30.58 -19.07 4.54
CA PRO A 51 30.50 -19.66 3.21
C PRO A 51 31.89 -19.61 2.55
N THR A 52 32.34 -20.75 2.02
CA THR A 52 33.60 -20.89 1.30
C THR A 52 33.56 -20.38 -0.15
N ALA A 53 32.44 -19.85 -0.59
CA ALA A 53 32.27 -19.20 -1.89
C ALA A 53 32.53 -17.68 -1.79
N PRO A 54 33.07 -17.01 -2.84
CA PRO A 54 33.19 -15.58 -2.87
C PRO A 54 31.80 -14.97 -2.55
N ALA A 55 31.78 -14.12 -1.52
CA ALA A 55 30.57 -13.48 -1.05
C ALA A 55 29.92 -12.73 -2.22
N ALA A 56 28.65 -13.06 -2.51
CA ALA A 56 27.84 -12.17 -3.33
C ALA A 56 27.94 -10.73 -2.74
N PRO A 57 27.92 -9.68 -3.58
CA PRO A 57 27.96 -8.31 -3.06
C PRO A 57 26.91 -8.18 -1.96
N ALA A 58 27.33 -7.64 -0.81
CA ALA A 58 26.45 -7.44 0.31
C ALA A 58 25.21 -6.67 -0.18
N PRO A 59 23.99 -7.10 0.17
CA PRO A 59 22.80 -6.34 -0.20
C PRO A 59 22.98 -4.90 0.30
N PRO A 60 22.51 -3.88 -0.44
CA PRO A 60 22.66 -2.50 -0.05
C PRO A 60 22.16 -2.33 1.40
N VAL A 61 22.93 -1.60 2.21
CA VAL A 61 22.56 -1.32 3.60
C VAL A 61 21.24 -0.59 3.56
N GLN A 62 20.16 -1.27 3.93
CA GLN A 62 18.86 -0.62 3.96
C GLN A 62 18.86 0.34 5.14
N VAL A 63 18.68 1.61 4.87
CA VAL A 63 18.51 2.65 5.88
C VAL A 63 17.30 2.29 6.75
N THR A 64 17.48 2.23 8.05
CA THR A 64 16.42 1.82 8.99
C THR A 64 16.02 2.90 9.95
N SER A 65 16.88 3.90 10.15
CA SER A 65 16.67 5.02 11.06
C SER A 65 17.10 6.32 10.39
N PHE A 66 16.55 7.41 10.86
CA PHE A 66 16.82 8.77 10.37
C PHE A 66 17.11 9.66 11.54
N ASN A 67 17.97 10.65 11.32
CA ASN A 67 18.32 11.64 12.33
C ASN A 67 18.60 12.99 11.66
N ASN A 68 17.83 14.03 12.01
CA ASN A 68 17.95 15.35 11.42
C ASN A 68 17.95 15.32 9.87
N GLN A 69 16.98 14.61 9.27
CA GLN A 69 16.88 14.41 7.82
C GLN A 69 15.47 14.68 7.30
N THR A 70 15.39 15.04 6.02
CA THR A 70 14.14 15.13 5.27
C THR A 70 13.99 13.93 4.34
N LEU A 71 12.84 13.28 4.40
CA LEU A 71 12.43 12.20 3.51
C LEU A 71 11.44 12.79 2.50
N ARG A 72 11.79 12.80 1.21
CA ARG A 72 10.84 13.16 0.15
C ARG A 72 10.39 11.89 -0.56
N LEU A 73 9.17 11.50 -0.25
CA LEU A 73 8.56 10.25 -0.67
C LEU A 73 7.69 10.54 -1.90
N ILE A 74 7.98 9.82 -2.99
CA ILE A 74 7.24 9.96 -4.24
C ILE A 74 6.20 8.87 -4.31
N VAL A 75 4.96 9.28 -4.60
CA VAL A 75 3.81 8.39 -4.73
C VAL A 75 3.01 8.74 -5.97
N HIS A 76 2.27 7.76 -6.50
CA HIS A 76 1.38 7.95 -7.65
C HIS A 76 -0.07 7.75 -7.21
N THR A 77 -0.84 8.85 -7.21
CA THR A 77 -2.26 8.80 -6.81
C THR A 77 -3.14 8.33 -7.96
N THR A 78 -4.31 7.79 -7.66
CA THR A 78 -5.22 7.23 -8.68
C THR A 78 -6.29 8.22 -9.12
N ILE A 79 -7.11 8.73 -8.20
CA ILE A 79 -8.08 9.78 -8.49
C ILE A 79 -7.60 11.14 -7.98
N GLY A 80 -8.11 12.19 -8.57
CA GLY A 80 -7.85 13.56 -8.13
C GLY A 80 -8.86 14.09 -7.12
N GLY A 81 -8.62 15.32 -6.66
CA GLY A 81 -9.51 16.03 -5.77
C GLY A 81 -9.03 17.45 -5.48
N ARG A 82 -9.90 18.29 -4.90
CA ARG A 82 -9.59 19.70 -4.63
C ARG A 82 -8.92 19.95 -3.27
N ARG A 83 -9.02 18.99 -2.36
CA ARG A 83 -8.44 19.00 -1.01
C ARG A 83 -7.85 17.65 -0.71
N LEU A 84 -6.80 17.61 0.06
CA LEU A 84 -6.19 16.36 0.49
C LEU A 84 -5.79 16.39 1.97
N ARG A 85 -5.51 15.21 2.53
CA ARG A 85 -4.85 14.99 3.81
C ARG A 85 -3.90 13.81 3.71
N VAL A 86 -2.84 13.84 4.51
CA VAL A 86 -1.76 12.86 4.47
C VAL A 86 -1.76 12.06 5.76
N HIS A 87 -1.59 10.74 5.65
CA HIS A 87 -1.48 9.84 6.79
C HIS A 87 -0.01 9.51 7.05
N LEU A 88 0.48 9.84 8.25
CA LEU A 88 1.81 9.47 8.72
C LEU A 88 1.71 8.34 9.75
N SER A 89 2.62 7.37 9.68
CA SER A 89 2.58 6.17 10.50
C SER A 89 3.83 6.00 11.35
N ASN A 90 3.61 5.71 12.63
CA ASN A 90 4.59 5.20 13.57
C ASN A 90 4.13 3.84 14.14
N ASP A 91 3.36 3.06 13.34
CA ASP A 91 2.73 1.80 13.76
C ASP A 91 3.74 0.80 14.35
N PHE A 92 4.96 0.81 13.84
CA PHE A 92 6.02 -0.11 14.25
C PHE A 92 7.22 0.60 14.87
N GLY A 93 7.11 1.90 15.15
CA GLY A 93 8.12 2.63 15.92
C GLY A 93 8.13 2.20 17.40
N LEU A 94 9.32 2.18 17.99
CA LEU A 94 9.50 1.75 19.39
C LEU A 94 9.45 2.93 20.40
N ALA A 95 9.41 4.16 19.88
CA ALA A 95 9.37 5.38 20.67
C ALA A 95 8.47 6.42 19.98
N PRO A 96 8.01 7.46 20.69
CA PRO A 96 7.32 8.59 20.07
C PRO A 96 8.17 9.22 18.96
N LEU A 97 7.58 9.38 17.77
CA LEU A 97 8.21 9.95 16.58
C LEU A 97 7.87 11.43 16.47
N LYS A 98 8.87 12.31 16.51
CA LYS A 98 8.68 13.73 16.26
C LYS A 98 8.77 14.04 14.77
N ILE A 99 7.75 14.66 14.22
CA ILE A 99 7.73 15.28 12.90
C ILE A 99 7.95 16.79 13.12
N GLY A 100 9.07 17.31 12.60
CA GLY A 100 9.44 18.71 12.74
C GLY A 100 8.73 19.60 11.73
N ALA A 101 8.58 19.13 10.50
CA ALA A 101 7.81 19.77 9.43
C ALA A 101 7.37 18.70 8.43
N ALA A 102 6.30 18.95 7.70
CA ALA A 102 5.90 18.12 6.57
C ALA A 102 5.26 18.99 5.49
N HIS A 103 5.51 18.64 4.22
CA HIS A 103 5.00 19.33 3.05
C HIS A 103 4.48 18.32 2.02
N VAL A 104 3.56 18.77 1.16
CA VAL A 104 3.07 18.02 0.02
C VAL A 104 3.09 18.91 -1.21
N ALA A 105 3.51 18.37 -2.36
CA ALA A 105 3.58 19.08 -3.63
C ALA A 105 3.33 18.13 -4.81
N LEU A 106 2.99 18.68 -5.98
CA LEU A 106 3.05 17.93 -7.23
C LEU A 106 4.54 17.71 -7.60
N ARG A 107 4.90 16.48 -7.94
CA ARG A 107 6.26 16.16 -8.41
C ARG A 107 6.44 16.61 -9.85
N SER A 108 7.57 17.22 -10.15
CA SER A 108 8.03 17.53 -11.52
C SER A 108 8.86 16.37 -12.08
N LYS A 109 10.12 16.27 -11.67
CA LYS A 109 11.03 15.17 -12.04
C LYS A 109 12.04 14.95 -10.91
N GLY A 110 12.56 13.72 -10.76
CA GLY A 110 13.52 13.43 -9.69
C GLY A 110 12.95 13.82 -8.34
N SER A 111 13.69 14.55 -7.53
CA SER A 111 13.23 15.12 -6.26
C SER A 111 12.54 16.49 -6.39
N ALA A 112 12.50 17.09 -7.61
CA ALA A 112 11.96 18.42 -7.82
C ALA A 112 10.43 18.44 -7.79
N VAL A 113 9.87 19.51 -7.25
CA VAL A 113 8.43 19.78 -7.21
C VAL A 113 8.01 20.82 -8.26
N VAL A 114 6.74 20.83 -8.62
CA VAL A 114 6.16 21.83 -9.51
C VAL A 114 6.09 23.16 -8.76
N GLU A 115 6.59 24.22 -9.38
CA GLU A 115 6.58 25.57 -8.80
C GLU A 115 5.16 26.00 -8.42
N GLY A 116 5.00 26.55 -7.21
CA GLY A 116 3.71 27.02 -6.69
C GLY A 116 2.79 25.91 -6.16
N SER A 117 3.14 24.62 -6.30
CA SER A 117 2.34 23.52 -5.80
C SER A 117 2.63 23.14 -4.35
N ASP A 118 3.74 23.58 -3.77
CA ASP A 118 4.14 23.22 -2.40
C ASP A 118 3.17 23.77 -1.35
N ARG A 119 2.78 22.91 -0.43
CA ARG A 119 1.91 23.23 0.72
C ARG A 119 2.47 22.62 1.99
N ALA A 120 2.59 23.45 3.03
CA ALA A 120 2.91 22.95 4.37
C ALA A 120 1.72 22.17 4.95
N LEU A 121 2.00 21.03 5.53
CA LEU A 121 1.02 20.27 6.32
C LEU A 121 0.95 20.82 7.74
N SER A 122 -0.24 20.74 8.32
CA SER A 122 -0.44 21.01 9.75
C SER A 122 -1.15 19.82 10.42
N PHE A 123 -1.05 19.79 11.74
CA PHE A 123 -1.62 18.76 12.60
C PHE A 123 -2.30 19.45 13.77
N ASN A 124 -3.64 19.52 13.75
CA ASN A 124 -4.42 20.35 14.69
C ASN A 124 -3.94 21.81 14.73
N GLY A 125 -3.72 22.39 13.54
CA GLY A 125 -3.25 23.77 13.33
C GLY A 125 -1.77 24.00 13.67
N GLN A 126 -1.00 22.97 14.03
CA GLN A 126 0.43 23.08 14.34
C GLN A 126 1.29 22.55 13.18
N PRO A 127 2.42 23.20 12.86
CA PRO A 127 3.29 22.77 11.77
C PRO A 127 4.09 21.48 12.07
N SER A 128 4.02 20.99 13.30
CA SER A 128 4.73 19.83 13.79
C SER A 128 3.84 18.96 14.66
N CYS A 129 4.16 17.68 14.78
CA CYS A 129 3.47 16.78 15.71
C CYS A 129 4.43 15.74 16.30
N THR A 130 3.94 15.01 17.31
CA THR A 130 4.60 13.81 17.83
C THR A 130 3.61 12.65 17.73
N ILE A 131 4.02 11.62 17.00
CA ILE A 131 3.21 10.42 16.79
C ILE A 131 3.63 9.38 17.84
N PRO A 132 2.75 8.94 18.74
CA PRO A 132 3.07 7.87 19.69
C PRO A 132 3.52 6.58 18.98
N ALA A 133 4.29 5.75 19.66
CA ALA A 133 4.60 4.42 19.17
C ALA A 133 3.31 3.60 18.98
N GLY A 134 3.22 2.87 17.88
CA GLY A 134 2.03 2.08 17.54
C GLY A 134 0.83 2.89 17.01
N ALA A 135 1.03 4.16 16.62
CA ALA A 135 -0.05 5.05 16.19
C ALA A 135 0.19 5.68 14.81
N GLN A 136 -0.90 6.17 14.23
CA GLN A 136 -0.90 6.99 13.01
C GLN A 136 -1.37 8.42 13.34
N MET A 137 -1.01 9.37 12.48
CA MET A 137 -1.43 10.75 12.52
C MET A 137 -1.88 11.19 11.14
N ILE A 138 -3.07 11.78 11.07
CA ILE A 138 -3.61 12.36 9.83
C ILE A 138 -3.40 13.87 9.90
N SER A 139 -2.91 14.46 8.81
CA SER A 139 -2.78 15.92 8.71
C SER A 139 -4.14 16.60 8.67
N ASP A 140 -4.16 17.88 9.01
CA ASP A 140 -5.31 18.72 8.72
C ASP A 140 -5.57 18.74 7.20
N PRO A 141 -6.84 18.87 6.76
CA PRO A 141 -7.16 19.06 5.36
C PRO A 141 -6.54 20.34 4.80
N LEU A 142 -5.97 20.25 3.60
CA LEU A 142 -5.42 21.40 2.89
C LEU A 142 -5.93 21.48 1.44
N ASP A 143 -6.01 22.71 0.92
CA ASP A 143 -6.42 22.96 -0.45
C ASP A 143 -5.20 22.81 -1.39
N LEU A 144 -5.27 21.78 -2.24
CA LEU A 144 -4.35 21.54 -3.34
C LEU A 144 -5.13 20.79 -4.43
N GLU A 145 -5.24 21.42 -5.61
CA GLU A 145 -5.84 20.76 -6.77
C GLU A 145 -4.94 19.61 -7.21
N LEU A 146 -5.39 18.39 -6.96
CA LEU A 146 -4.68 17.18 -7.31
C LEU A 146 -5.30 16.58 -8.59
N PRO A 147 -4.60 16.55 -9.71
CA PRO A 147 -5.07 15.87 -10.91
C PRO A 147 -5.19 14.36 -10.70
N PRO A 148 -6.05 13.65 -11.44
CA PRO A 148 -6.01 12.19 -11.47
C PRO A 148 -4.65 11.69 -11.98
N ALA A 149 -4.19 10.53 -11.49
CA ALA A 149 -2.91 9.93 -11.84
C ALA A 149 -1.71 10.89 -11.65
N ALA A 150 -1.71 11.65 -10.56
CA ALA A 150 -0.65 12.61 -10.26
C ALA A 150 0.52 11.94 -9.53
N ASN A 151 1.73 12.36 -9.88
CA ASN A 151 2.90 12.11 -9.05
C ASN A 151 2.98 13.17 -7.96
N VAL A 152 2.98 12.73 -6.71
CA VAL A 152 2.99 13.58 -5.52
C VAL A 152 4.29 13.36 -4.74
N ALA A 153 4.87 14.45 -4.26
CA ALA A 153 6.01 14.44 -3.35
C ALA A 153 5.51 14.81 -1.94
N VAL A 154 5.61 13.86 -1.01
CA VAL A 154 5.39 14.11 0.42
C VAL A 154 6.76 14.23 1.09
N SER A 155 7.07 15.38 1.65
CA SER A 155 8.34 15.67 2.32
C SER A 155 8.11 15.69 3.83
N VAL A 156 8.86 14.88 4.58
CA VAL A 156 8.75 14.77 6.04
C VAL A 156 10.11 15.00 6.67
N TYR A 157 10.23 15.99 7.54
CA TYR A 157 11.43 16.26 8.30
C TYR A 157 11.35 15.65 9.70
N VAL A 158 12.35 14.83 10.03
CA VAL A 158 12.53 14.24 11.35
C VAL A 158 13.74 14.88 12.02
N PRO A 159 13.54 15.68 13.08
CA PRO A 159 14.62 16.50 13.68
C PRO A 159 15.58 15.71 14.57
N GLY A 160 15.23 14.49 14.94
CA GLY A 160 16.01 13.65 15.86
C GLY A 160 16.01 12.19 15.42
N GLU A 161 16.67 11.35 16.21
CA GLU A 161 16.77 9.92 15.97
C GLU A 161 15.39 9.24 16.00
N THR A 162 15.05 8.51 14.95
CA THR A 162 13.77 7.79 14.85
C THR A 162 13.82 6.39 15.45
N GLY A 163 15.02 5.82 15.63
CA GLY A 163 15.13 4.37 15.73
C GLY A 163 14.64 3.67 14.46
N PRO A 164 14.33 2.35 14.53
CA PRO A 164 13.74 1.64 13.40
C PRO A 164 12.40 2.28 12.99
N ALA A 165 12.37 2.89 11.80
CA ALA A 165 11.19 3.57 11.29
C ALA A 165 10.18 2.59 10.72
N THR A 166 8.90 2.86 10.91
CA THR A 166 7.82 2.23 10.14
C THR A 166 8.08 2.46 8.66
N TYR A 167 7.95 1.41 7.84
CA TYR A 167 8.24 1.50 6.41
C TYR A 167 7.31 0.62 5.57
N HIS A 168 7.37 0.78 4.26
CA HIS A 168 6.87 -0.14 3.26
C HIS A 168 8.01 -0.47 2.29
N GLY A 169 8.33 -1.76 2.13
CA GLY A 169 9.58 -2.19 1.49
C GLY A 169 9.61 -2.01 -0.02
N THR A 170 8.50 -2.29 -0.69
CA THR A 170 8.39 -2.36 -2.16
C THR A 170 7.68 -1.13 -2.71
N GLY A 171 8.25 0.06 -2.50
CA GLY A 171 7.62 1.32 -2.95
C GLY A 171 7.56 1.48 -4.47
N LEU A 172 8.47 0.87 -5.22
CA LEU A 172 8.59 0.93 -6.68
C LEU A 172 8.68 2.36 -7.27
N HIS A 173 8.73 3.37 -6.43
CA HIS A 173 8.96 4.76 -6.79
C HIS A 173 10.24 5.26 -6.14
N THR A 174 11.09 5.92 -6.93
CA THR A 174 12.33 6.52 -6.44
C THR A 174 12.01 7.69 -5.52
N SER A 175 12.30 7.52 -4.24
CA SER A 175 12.18 8.50 -3.17
C SER A 175 13.56 8.98 -2.70
N TYR A 176 13.62 10.07 -1.94
CA TYR A 176 14.84 10.83 -1.68
C TYR A 176 15.02 11.08 -0.18
N ILE A 177 16.22 10.76 0.34
CA ILE A 177 16.63 11.01 1.71
C ILE A 177 17.69 12.10 1.68
N SER A 178 17.45 13.22 2.34
CA SER A 178 18.37 14.37 2.34
C SER A 178 19.63 14.12 3.18
N LYS A 179 20.62 14.99 3.03
CA LYS A 179 21.61 15.26 4.09
C LYS A 179 20.90 15.79 5.34
N ALA A 180 21.67 15.99 6.42
CA ALA A 180 21.13 16.57 7.65
C ALA A 180 20.49 17.94 7.40
N GLY A 181 19.26 18.14 7.87
CA GLY A 181 18.53 19.38 7.79
C GLY A 181 17.08 19.24 7.32
N ASP A 182 16.35 20.34 7.46
CA ASP A 182 15.00 20.50 6.95
C ASP A 182 15.02 21.04 5.52
N PHE A 183 14.58 20.22 4.58
CA PHE A 183 14.43 20.53 3.15
C PHE A 183 12.98 20.32 2.69
N THR A 184 12.01 20.32 3.60
CA THR A 184 10.60 20.03 3.26
C THR A 184 10.06 21.01 2.22
N ALA A 185 10.35 22.31 2.36
CA ALA A 185 9.93 23.35 1.44
C ALA A 185 10.90 23.56 0.25
N ALA A 186 12.00 22.81 0.16
CA ALA A 186 12.97 23.01 -0.91
C ALA A 186 12.37 22.59 -2.27
N PRO A 187 12.56 23.36 -3.34
CA PRO A 187 12.06 23.02 -4.67
C PRO A 187 12.67 21.72 -5.21
N GLU A 188 13.88 21.38 -4.79
CA GLU A 188 14.60 20.15 -5.10
C GLU A 188 15.52 19.78 -3.93
N ILE A 189 15.72 18.49 -3.68
CA ILE A 189 16.71 18.00 -2.70
C ILE A 189 17.98 17.61 -3.45
N ALA A 190 18.99 18.46 -3.38
CA ALA A 190 20.29 18.18 -3.95
C ALA A 190 21.02 17.09 -3.16
N GLU A 191 21.84 16.29 -3.85
CA GLU A 191 22.71 15.26 -3.25
C GLU A 191 22.01 14.29 -2.31
N ALA A 192 20.74 13.95 -2.63
CA ALA A 192 19.95 12.98 -1.87
C ALA A 192 20.42 11.54 -2.12
N THR A 193 20.33 10.70 -1.09
CA THR A 193 20.36 9.25 -1.25
C THR A 193 18.99 8.78 -1.74
N THR A 194 18.96 7.90 -2.73
CA THR A 194 17.70 7.34 -3.25
C THR A 194 17.31 6.05 -2.56
N THR A 195 16.01 5.79 -2.51
CA THR A 195 15.41 4.56 -2.00
C THR A 195 14.15 4.24 -2.80
N GLN A 196 13.77 2.94 -2.85
CA GLN A 196 12.49 2.50 -3.38
C GLN A 196 11.57 1.97 -2.27
N SER A 197 11.75 2.46 -1.06
CA SER A 197 10.88 2.20 0.09
C SER A 197 10.21 3.49 0.54
N TRP A 198 8.99 3.40 1.02
CA TRP A 198 8.35 4.50 1.73
C TRP A 198 8.55 4.36 3.23
N PHE A 199 8.75 5.48 3.91
CA PHE A 199 8.95 5.53 5.36
C PHE A 199 7.96 6.52 5.96
N LEU A 200 7.37 6.17 7.08
CA LEU A 200 6.49 7.05 7.87
C LEU A 200 5.23 7.53 7.14
N LEU A 201 5.00 7.13 5.90
CA LEU A 201 3.87 7.52 5.07
C LEU A 201 3.00 6.29 4.78
N SER A 202 1.71 6.37 5.05
CA SER A 202 0.77 5.25 4.88
C SER A 202 -0.42 5.55 3.99
N GLY A 203 -0.76 6.82 3.71
CA GLY A 203 -1.90 7.12 2.87
C GLY A 203 -2.05 8.59 2.48
N ILE A 204 -2.84 8.81 1.43
CA ILE A 204 -3.33 10.12 0.99
C ILE A 204 -4.81 9.97 0.68
N ASP A 205 -5.63 10.77 1.35
CA ASP A 205 -7.04 10.93 1.03
C ASP A 205 -7.28 12.23 0.27
N VAL A 206 -8.31 12.22 -0.58
CA VAL A 206 -8.80 13.42 -1.28
C VAL A 206 -10.28 13.62 -1.04
N VAL A 207 -10.73 14.87 -1.11
CA VAL A 207 -12.15 15.19 -1.21
C VAL A 207 -12.55 15.02 -2.67
N ALA A 208 -13.38 14.03 -2.91
CA ALA A 208 -13.84 13.61 -4.23
C ALA A 208 -15.36 13.76 -4.38
N PRO A 209 -15.93 13.62 -5.60
CA PRO A 209 -17.38 13.58 -5.82
C PRO A 209 -18.07 12.50 -4.95
N ALA A 210 -19.35 12.71 -4.64
CA ALA A 210 -20.09 11.83 -3.72
C ALA A 210 -20.24 10.38 -4.20
N ASP A 211 -20.12 10.13 -5.50
CA ASP A 211 -20.12 8.80 -6.11
C ASP A 211 -18.74 8.14 -6.19
N ALA A 212 -17.67 8.89 -5.92
CA ALA A 212 -16.32 8.35 -5.88
C ALA A 212 -16.17 7.28 -4.78
N ALA A 213 -15.28 6.32 -5.03
CA ALA A 213 -15.02 5.24 -4.07
C ALA A 213 -13.65 4.62 -4.32
N ALA A 214 -13.21 3.77 -3.39
CA ALA A 214 -11.94 3.07 -3.47
C ALA A 214 -12.12 1.54 -3.61
N ILE A 215 -11.26 0.94 -4.43
CA ILE A 215 -10.97 -0.49 -4.48
C ILE A 215 -9.70 -0.71 -3.67
N MET A 216 -9.76 -1.57 -2.66
CA MET A 216 -8.57 -2.01 -1.93
C MET A 216 -8.02 -3.26 -2.60
N ALA A 217 -6.81 -3.18 -3.14
CA ALA A 217 -6.06 -4.33 -3.63
C ALA A 217 -5.21 -4.87 -2.47
N PHE A 218 -5.67 -5.94 -1.82
CA PHE A 218 -5.09 -6.51 -0.62
C PHE A 218 -4.43 -7.84 -0.92
N GLY A 219 -3.13 -7.96 -0.64
CA GLY A 219 -2.39 -9.14 -1.05
C GLY A 219 -0.91 -9.14 -0.67
N ASP A 220 -0.18 -10.02 -1.32
CA ASP A 220 1.25 -10.22 -1.15
C ASP A 220 2.11 -9.47 -2.19
N SER A 221 3.31 -9.99 -2.51
CA SER A 221 4.25 -9.39 -3.46
C SER A 221 3.69 -9.19 -4.88
N ILE A 222 2.76 -10.05 -5.31
CA ILE A 222 2.16 -9.96 -6.64
C ILE A 222 1.17 -8.78 -6.69
N THR A 223 0.48 -8.51 -5.60
CA THR A 223 -0.36 -7.32 -5.46
C THR A 223 0.48 -6.06 -5.25
N ASP A 224 1.49 -6.14 -4.39
CA ASP A 224 2.47 -5.08 -4.13
C ASP A 224 3.14 -4.59 -5.44
N GLY A 225 3.34 -5.51 -6.39
CA GLY A 225 3.89 -5.22 -7.72
C GLY A 225 5.37 -5.55 -7.83
N ALA A 226 5.88 -6.45 -6.96
CA ALA A 226 7.28 -6.88 -6.98
C ALA A 226 7.71 -7.27 -8.40
N THR A 227 8.91 -6.82 -8.80
CA THR A 227 9.51 -7.05 -10.13
C THR A 227 8.91 -6.27 -11.30
N SER A 228 7.85 -5.49 -11.10
CA SER A 228 7.44 -4.51 -12.11
C SER A 228 8.48 -3.41 -12.25
N THR A 229 8.56 -2.80 -13.44
CA THR A 229 9.57 -1.76 -13.73
C THR A 229 9.36 -0.55 -12.81
N PRO A 230 10.36 -0.18 -11.99
CA PRO A 230 10.24 0.97 -11.08
C PRO A 230 9.94 2.28 -11.82
N ASP A 231 9.24 3.19 -11.14
CA ASP A 231 8.85 4.51 -11.64
C ASP A 231 7.93 4.50 -12.90
N THR A 232 7.24 3.37 -13.18
CA THR A 232 6.41 3.22 -14.39
C THR A 232 4.96 2.76 -14.14
N ASP A 233 4.57 2.50 -12.91
CA ASP A 233 3.20 2.13 -12.52
C ASP A 233 2.66 0.89 -13.27
N ARG A 234 3.43 -0.23 -13.23
CA ARG A 234 3.15 -1.46 -13.97
C ARG A 234 2.60 -2.61 -13.13
N SER A 235 2.39 -2.43 -11.81
CA SER A 235 1.67 -3.43 -11.01
C SER A 235 0.22 -3.60 -11.50
N TRP A 236 -0.41 -4.75 -11.27
CA TRP A 236 -1.80 -4.95 -11.70
C TRP A 236 -2.78 -3.94 -11.07
N PRO A 237 -2.62 -3.50 -9.79
CA PRO A 237 -3.50 -2.45 -9.25
C PRO A 237 -3.33 -1.11 -9.97
N SER A 238 -2.09 -0.71 -10.27
CA SER A 238 -1.82 0.53 -11.01
C SER A 238 -2.39 0.48 -12.43
N LEU A 239 -2.26 -0.65 -13.12
CA LEU A 239 -2.83 -0.85 -14.46
C LEU A 239 -4.36 -0.90 -14.43
N LEU A 240 -4.96 -1.47 -13.38
CA LEU A 240 -6.41 -1.39 -13.16
C LEU A 240 -6.86 0.06 -12.98
N ALA A 241 -6.15 0.85 -12.17
CA ALA A 241 -6.44 2.27 -11.98
C ALA A 241 -6.40 3.05 -13.31
N GLN A 242 -5.38 2.81 -14.14
CA GLN A 242 -5.29 3.43 -15.48
C GLN A 242 -6.48 3.05 -16.37
N ARG A 243 -6.93 1.79 -16.35
CA ARG A 243 -8.10 1.33 -17.11
C ARG A 243 -9.41 1.95 -16.62
N LEU A 244 -9.59 2.05 -15.29
CA LEU A 244 -10.75 2.70 -14.68
C LEU A 244 -10.79 4.18 -15.03
N LEU A 245 -9.66 4.88 -14.94
CA LEU A 245 -9.54 6.29 -15.28
C LEU A 245 -9.84 6.57 -16.75
N ALA A 246 -9.45 5.67 -17.65
CA ALA A 246 -9.71 5.79 -19.09
C ALA A 246 -11.19 5.60 -19.46
N ASN A 247 -12.01 5.08 -18.57
CA ASN A 247 -13.44 4.85 -18.79
C ASN A 247 -14.27 5.88 -17.97
N PRO A 248 -15.01 6.80 -18.62
CA PRO A 248 -15.79 7.83 -17.93
C PRO A 248 -16.78 7.31 -16.87
N ALA A 249 -17.29 6.08 -17.04
CA ALA A 249 -18.22 5.47 -16.09
C ALA A 249 -17.53 5.02 -14.78
N THR A 250 -16.22 4.90 -14.76
CA THR A 250 -15.43 4.42 -13.62
C THR A 250 -14.26 5.34 -13.23
N ALA A 251 -14.07 6.48 -13.92
CA ALA A 251 -12.96 7.40 -13.71
C ALA A 251 -12.90 8.03 -12.30
N HIS A 252 -13.96 7.92 -11.54
CA HIS A 252 -14.08 8.38 -10.14
C HIS A 252 -13.73 7.30 -9.11
N ILE A 253 -13.25 6.12 -9.55
CA ILE A 253 -12.94 4.99 -8.68
C ILE A 253 -11.43 4.90 -8.48
N ALA A 254 -10.99 5.04 -7.23
CA ALA A 254 -9.60 4.86 -6.82
C ALA A 254 -9.24 3.37 -6.75
N VAL A 255 -7.96 3.07 -6.97
CA VAL A 255 -7.37 1.77 -6.62
C VAL A 255 -6.22 2.02 -5.65
N VAL A 256 -6.32 1.42 -4.47
CA VAL A 256 -5.33 1.56 -3.40
C VAL A 256 -4.62 0.22 -3.23
N ASN A 257 -3.30 0.23 -3.30
CA ASN A 257 -2.49 -0.98 -3.21
C ASN A 257 -2.02 -1.22 -1.77
N GLU A 258 -2.59 -2.23 -1.13
CA GLU A 258 -2.25 -2.69 0.22
C GLU A 258 -1.57 -4.07 0.19
N GLY A 259 -0.80 -4.35 -0.87
CA GLY A 259 0.08 -5.51 -0.95
C GLY A 259 1.28 -5.37 -0.01
N ILE A 260 1.78 -6.49 0.47
CA ILE A 260 3.07 -6.59 1.19
C ILE A 260 3.87 -7.74 0.62
N SER A 261 5.04 -7.45 0.05
CA SER A 261 5.93 -8.48 -0.50
C SER A 261 6.32 -9.51 0.56
N GLY A 262 6.02 -10.80 0.28
CA GLY A 262 6.28 -11.92 1.19
C GLY A 262 5.23 -12.12 2.29
N ASN A 263 4.12 -11.38 2.29
CA ASN A 263 3.07 -11.47 3.30
C ASN A 263 2.40 -12.86 3.31
N ARG A 264 1.86 -13.22 4.46
CA ARG A 264 1.14 -14.48 4.71
C ARG A 264 -0.17 -14.19 5.42
N VAL A 265 -1.15 -15.06 5.21
CA VAL A 265 -2.47 -14.95 5.82
C VAL A 265 -2.44 -15.37 7.28
N LEU A 266 -1.73 -16.47 7.58
CA LEU A 266 -1.80 -17.18 8.85
C LEU A 266 -0.75 -16.75 9.87
N ARG A 267 0.35 -16.17 9.43
CA ARG A 267 1.53 -15.93 10.28
C ARG A 267 2.22 -14.62 9.94
N ASP A 268 2.76 -13.97 10.94
CA ASP A 268 3.68 -12.86 10.76
C ASP A 268 4.96 -13.32 10.03
N GLY A 269 5.61 -12.39 9.39
CA GLY A 269 6.82 -12.62 8.62
C GLY A 269 7.25 -11.31 7.97
N GLN A 270 7.16 -11.22 6.66
CA GLN A 270 7.26 -9.94 5.99
C GLN A 270 5.97 -9.15 6.29
N GLY A 271 6.06 -8.21 7.24
CA GLY A 271 4.91 -7.57 7.86
C GLY A 271 4.11 -8.50 8.79
N VAL A 272 3.10 -7.98 9.45
CA VAL A 272 2.12 -8.76 10.21
C VAL A 272 1.21 -9.53 9.27
N SER A 273 0.60 -10.63 9.76
CA SER A 273 -0.26 -11.47 8.94
C SER A 273 -1.42 -10.68 8.33
N ALA A 274 -1.88 -11.08 7.15
CA ALA A 274 -2.97 -10.41 6.45
C ALA A 274 -4.21 -10.28 7.33
N LEU A 275 -4.57 -11.31 8.10
CA LEU A 275 -5.68 -11.24 9.06
C LEU A 275 -5.48 -10.15 10.12
N ALA A 276 -4.26 -9.99 10.65
CA ALA A 276 -3.98 -9.04 11.73
C ALA A 276 -3.94 -7.58 11.24
N ARG A 277 -3.51 -7.34 10.00
CA ARG A 277 -3.45 -5.98 9.40
C ARG A 277 -4.74 -5.55 8.72
N PHE A 278 -5.73 -6.43 8.60
CA PHE A 278 -6.93 -6.23 7.79
C PHE A 278 -7.73 -4.99 8.18
N ASP A 279 -7.95 -4.76 9.47
CA ASP A 279 -8.72 -3.60 9.94
C ASP A 279 -8.01 -2.29 9.62
N ARG A 280 -6.70 -2.22 9.83
CA ARG A 280 -5.91 -1.03 9.55
C ARG A 280 -5.82 -0.73 8.05
N ASP A 281 -5.51 -1.76 7.25
CA ASP A 281 -5.13 -1.58 5.85
C ASP A 281 -6.35 -1.61 4.90
N VAL A 282 -7.49 -2.12 5.36
CA VAL A 282 -8.72 -2.18 4.55
C VAL A 282 -9.85 -1.37 5.18
N LEU A 283 -10.30 -1.75 6.38
CA LEU A 283 -11.50 -1.18 6.99
C LEU A 283 -11.30 0.27 7.47
N GLY A 284 -10.05 0.63 7.80
CA GLY A 284 -9.67 1.97 8.22
C GLY A 284 -9.49 2.99 7.09
N GLN A 285 -9.57 2.57 5.82
CA GLN A 285 -9.38 3.43 4.67
C GLN A 285 -10.66 4.17 4.29
N SER A 286 -10.51 5.38 3.72
CA SER A 286 -11.66 6.23 3.38
C SER A 286 -12.31 5.81 2.06
N GLY A 287 -13.64 5.74 2.03
CA GLY A 287 -14.41 5.57 0.80
C GLY A 287 -14.36 4.16 0.18
N VAL A 288 -13.97 3.14 0.93
CA VAL A 288 -13.87 1.76 0.43
C VAL A 288 -15.25 1.20 0.08
N LYS A 289 -15.38 0.68 -1.14
CA LYS A 289 -16.58 -0.05 -1.60
C LYS A 289 -16.27 -1.46 -2.07
N TRP A 290 -15.04 -1.70 -2.51
CA TRP A 290 -14.61 -3.00 -3.04
C TRP A 290 -13.28 -3.41 -2.45
N LEU A 291 -13.14 -4.68 -2.21
CA LEU A 291 -11.93 -5.34 -1.76
C LEU A 291 -11.58 -6.46 -2.74
N VAL A 292 -10.35 -6.49 -3.21
CA VAL A 292 -9.79 -7.63 -3.97
C VAL A 292 -8.79 -8.33 -3.07
N ILE A 293 -8.99 -9.62 -2.79
CA ILE A 293 -8.06 -10.43 -1.99
C ILE A 293 -7.28 -11.35 -2.92
N MET A 294 -5.94 -11.19 -2.94
CA MET A 294 -4.99 -12.09 -3.56
C MET A 294 -3.87 -12.42 -2.58
N GLU A 295 -4.06 -13.45 -1.78
CA GLU A 295 -3.17 -13.84 -0.69
C GLU A 295 -3.06 -15.37 -0.59
N SER A 296 -2.06 -15.89 0.13
CA SER A 296 -1.84 -17.28 0.50
C SER A 296 -0.67 -17.98 -0.20
N ILE A 297 -0.12 -17.48 -1.30
CA ILE A 297 0.96 -18.20 -2.00
C ILE A 297 2.21 -18.36 -1.12
N ASN A 298 2.50 -17.39 -0.25
CA ASN A 298 3.63 -17.47 0.68
C ASN A 298 3.37 -18.42 1.85
N ASP A 299 2.12 -18.56 2.29
CA ASP A 299 1.76 -19.61 3.26
C ASP A 299 2.00 -21.00 2.65
N ILE A 300 1.52 -21.22 1.44
CA ILE A 300 1.69 -22.46 0.69
C ILE A 300 3.17 -22.76 0.48
N GLY A 301 3.90 -21.84 -0.14
CA GLY A 301 5.30 -22.04 -0.51
C GLY A 301 6.20 -22.25 0.71
N GLN A 302 6.06 -21.44 1.75
CA GLN A 302 6.92 -21.54 2.95
C GLN A 302 6.60 -22.76 3.82
N SER A 303 5.32 -23.15 3.93
CA SER A 303 4.87 -24.20 4.83
C SER A 303 4.94 -25.60 4.19
N LEU A 304 4.95 -25.70 2.86
CA LEU A 304 4.91 -26.97 2.14
C LEU A 304 6.16 -27.27 1.31
N ARG A 305 7.18 -26.41 1.33
CA ARG A 305 8.47 -26.68 0.68
C ARG A 305 9.16 -27.88 1.32
N ALA A 306 10.03 -28.54 0.59
CA ALA A 306 10.73 -29.77 1.03
C ALA A 306 11.52 -29.59 2.36
N THR A 307 11.94 -28.36 2.70
CA THR A 307 12.71 -28.04 3.91
C THR A 307 11.86 -27.49 5.05
N ALA A 308 10.54 -27.42 4.89
CA ALA A 308 9.63 -26.95 5.95
C ALA A 308 9.51 -27.99 7.07
N ALA A 309 9.36 -27.52 8.32
CA ALA A 309 9.09 -28.41 9.41
C ALA A 309 7.68 -29.01 9.26
N PRO A 310 7.46 -30.31 9.59
CA PRO A 310 6.12 -30.91 9.52
C PRO A 310 5.05 -30.17 10.35
N SER A 311 5.46 -29.51 11.45
CA SER A 311 4.61 -28.66 12.28
C SER A 311 4.11 -27.40 11.57
N ASP A 312 4.74 -27.02 10.48
CA ASP A 312 4.38 -25.82 9.70
C ASP A 312 3.37 -26.14 8.58
N ALA A 313 3.10 -27.41 8.35
CA ALA A 313 2.17 -27.86 7.31
C ALA A 313 0.80 -27.18 7.46
N ILE A 314 0.28 -26.72 6.34
CA ILE A 314 -1.04 -26.09 6.25
C ILE A 314 -1.93 -26.88 5.29
N THR A 315 -3.22 -26.68 5.43
CA THR A 315 -4.24 -27.23 4.52
C THR A 315 -4.97 -26.08 3.81
N VAL A 316 -5.71 -26.42 2.75
CA VAL A 316 -6.60 -25.45 2.11
C VAL A 316 -7.67 -24.94 3.09
N GLY A 317 -8.13 -25.79 4.01
CA GLY A 317 -9.10 -25.41 5.04
C GLY A 317 -8.61 -24.33 5.98
N ASP A 318 -7.32 -24.35 6.35
CA ASP A 318 -6.72 -23.31 7.21
C ASP A 318 -6.73 -21.95 6.50
N LEU A 319 -6.40 -21.93 5.19
CA LEU A 319 -6.39 -20.71 4.38
C LEU A 319 -7.80 -20.15 4.18
N THR A 320 -8.73 -21.00 3.74
CA THR A 320 -10.09 -20.57 3.42
C THR A 320 -10.84 -20.08 4.65
N ALA A 321 -10.61 -20.70 5.84
CA ALA A 321 -11.22 -20.24 7.10
C ALA A 321 -10.81 -18.80 7.45
N VAL A 322 -9.56 -18.43 7.23
CA VAL A 322 -9.08 -17.07 7.53
C VAL A 322 -9.57 -16.07 6.47
N ILE A 323 -9.55 -16.45 5.19
CA ILE A 323 -10.11 -15.60 4.12
C ILE A 323 -11.61 -15.35 4.38
N HIS A 324 -12.37 -16.37 4.78
CA HIS A 324 -13.78 -16.25 5.18
C HIS A 324 -13.98 -15.19 6.28
N GLN A 325 -13.10 -15.16 7.31
CA GLN A 325 -13.18 -14.13 8.36
C GLN A 325 -13.00 -12.72 7.82
N MET A 326 -12.08 -12.52 6.88
CA MET A 326 -11.88 -11.21 6.24
C MET A 326 -13.09 -10.82 5.36
N ILE A 327 -13.69 -11.78 4.65
CA ILE A 327 -14.91 -11.56 3.86
C ILE A 327 -16.06 -11.10 4.76
N GLU A 328 -16.32 -11.80 5.86
CA GLU A 328 -17.40 -11.45 6.80
C GLU A 328 -17.19 -10.06 7.42
N ARG A 329 -15.95 -9.71 7.77
CA ARG A 329 -15.62 -8.39 8.32
C ARG A 329 -15.81 -7.29 7.27
N ALA A 330 -15.39 -7.51 6.02
CA ALA A 330 -15.62 -6.57 4.92
C ALA A 330 -17.11 -6.34 4.67
N ARG A 331 -17.90 -7.42 4.63
CA ARG A 331 -19.36 -7.36 4.44
C ARG A 331 -20.08 -6.63 5.55
N ALA A 332 -19.64 -6.79 6.80
CA ALA A 332 -20.16 -6.03 7.93
C ALA A 332 -20.00 -4.51 7.77
N HIS A 333 -19.04 -4.07 6.94
CA HIS A 333 -18.81 -2.67 6.56
C HIS A 333 -19.42 -2.29 5.20
N GLY A 334 -20.23 -3.17 4.61
CA GLY A 334 -20.87 -2.92 3.31
C GLY A 334 -19.91 -2.98 2.10
N ILE A 335 -18.72 -3.58 2.28
CA ILE A 335 -17.69 -3.73 1.25
C ILE A 335 -17.97 -5.02 0.47
N LYS A 336 -18.05 -4.94 -0.88
CA LYS A 336 -18.06 -6.10 -1.76
C LYS A 336 -16.70 -6.73 -1.86
N VAL A 337 -16.63 -8.05 -1.82
CA VAL A 337 -15.35 -8.78 -1.81
C VAL A 337 -15.18 -9.60 -3.09
N PHE A 338 -14.10 -9.34 -3.80
CA PHE A 338 -13.69 -10.06 -5.00
C PHE A 338 -12.50 -10.96 -4.67
N GLY A 339 -12.60 -12.24 -5.02
CA GLY A 339 -11.50 -13.19 -4.86
C GLY A 339 -10.63 -13.23 -6.10
N ALA A 340 -9.32 -13.19 -5.93
CA ALA A 340 -8.39 -13.42 -7.02
C ALA A 340 -7.70 -14.79 -6.88
N THR A 341 -7.61 -15.55 -7.98
CA THR A 341 -6.89 -16.83 -7.99
C THR A 341 -5.38 -16.60 -7.95
N LEU A 342 -4.67 -17.48 -7.24
CA LEU A 342 -3.20 -17.47 -7.17
C LEU A 342 -2.62 -17.89 -8.53
N THR A 343 -1.67 -17.12 -9.00
CA THR A 343 -0.94 -17.38 -10.24
C THR A 343 -0.12 -18.69 -10.17
N PRO A 344 0.28 -19.28 -11.31
CA PRO A 344 1.17 -20.42 -11.32
C PRO A 344 2.52 -20.12 -10.67
N TYR A 345 3.21 -21.14 -10.13
CA TYR A 345 4.51 -20.94 -9.50
C TYR A 345 5.48 -22.14 -9.63
N GLU A 346 5.22 -23.08 -10.54
CA GLU A 346 6.16 -24.17 -10.81
C GLU A 346 7.51 -23.61 -11.28
N GLY A 347 8.58 -24.06 -10.61
CA GLY A 347 9.93 -23.52 -10.80
C GLY A 347 10.36 -22.49 -9.76
N ALA A 348 9.44 -21.96 -8.96
CA ALA A 348 9.78 -21.06 -7.86
C ALA A 348 10.62 -21.77 -6.77
N ALA A 349 11.47 -21.01 -6.08
CA ALA A 349 12.42 -21.56 -5.09
C ALA A 349 11.75 -22.35 -3.95
N TYR A 350 10.48 -22.11 -3.66
CA TYR A 350 9.72 -22.81 -2.63
C TYR A 350 8.59 -23.70 -3.20
N TYR A 351 8.63 -23.98 -4.51
CA TYR A 351 7.67 -24.88 -5.14
C TYR A 351 7.76 -26.29 -4.54
N SER A 352 6.61 -26.94 -4.45
CA SER A 352 6.48 -28.37 -4.20
C SER A 352 5.18 -28.90 -4.84
N GLU A 353 5.13 -30.18 -5.21
CA GLU A 353 3.91 -30.79 -5.73
C GLU A 353 2.76 -30.71 -4.73
N LYS A 354 3.04 -30.92 -3.43
CA LYS A 354 2.05 -30.77 -2.38
C LYS A 354 1.54 -29.33 -2.27
N GLY A 355 2.42 -28.34 -2.45
CA GLY A 355 2.03 -26.93 -2.49
C GLY A 355 1.14 -26.65 -3.70
N GLU A 356 1.43 -27.23 -4.86
CA GLU A 356 0.59 -27.07 -6.04
C GLU A 356 -0.79 -27.71 -5.86
N GLU A 357 -0.89 -28.86 -5.20
CA GLU A 357 -2.19 -29.45 -4.84
C GLU A 357 -3.03 -28.49 -3.99
N VAL A 358 -2.41 -27.84 -2.99
CA VAL A 358 -3.10 -26.86 -2.13
C VAL A 358 -3.46 -25.61 -2.93
N ARG A 359 -2.55 -25.06 -3.79
CA ARG A 359 -2.85 -23.91 -4.65
C ARG A 359 -4.02 -24.20 -5.58
N ALA A 360 -4.02 -25.36 -6.23
CA ALA A 360 -5.09 -25.77 -7.14
C ALA A 360 -6.45 -25.88 -6.40
N ALA A 361 -6.46 -26.50 -5.23
CA ALA A 361 -7.65 -26.63 -4.41
C ALA A 361 -8.15 -25.25 -3.90
N TYR A 362 -7.22 -24.36 -3.49
CA TYR A 362 -7.55 -22.98 -3.11
C TYR A 362 -8.16 -22.21 -4.29
N ASN A 363 -7.54 -22.26 -5.46
CA ASN A 363 -8.06 -21.61 -6.67
C ASN A 363 -9.43 -22.16 -7.07
N GLN A 364 -9.65 -23.48 -6.92
CA GLN A 364 -10.96 -24.08 -7.14
C GLN A 364 -11.99 -23.52 -6.17
N TRP A 365 -11.65 -23.40 -4.89
CA TRP A 365 -12.54 -22.78 -3.90
C TRP A 365 -12.85 -21.33 -4.23
N VAL A 366 -11.85 -20.50 -4.61
CA VAL A 366 -12.08 -19.13 -5.05
C VAL A 366 -13.10 -19.06 -6.19
N ARG A 367 -13.00 -19.98 -7.18
CA ARG A 367 -13.89 -20.01 -8.35
C ARG A 367 -15.31 -20.47 -8.04
N THR A 368 -15.50 -21.36 -7.05
CA THR A 368 -16.76 -22.14 -6.94
C THR A 368 -17.46 -22.11 -5.60
N SER A 369 -16.85 -21.54 -4.56
CA SER A 369 -17.45 -21.48 -3.22
C SER A 369 -18.70 -20.63 -3.13
N GLY A 370 -18.84 -19.63 -4.02
CA GLY A 370 -19.90 -18.62 -3.91
C GLY A 370 -19.68 -17.60 -2.77
N GLU A 371 -18.48 -17.61 -2.16
CA GLU A 371 -18.15 -16.68 -1.07
C GLU A 371 -17.77 -15.28 -1.56
N PHE A 372 -17.41 -15.12 -2.82
CA PHE A 372 -17.00 -13.85 -3.39
C PHE A 372 -18.11 -13.25 -4.26
N ASP A 373 -18.24 -11.94 -4.25
CA ASP A 373 -19.16 -11.20 -5.11
C ASP A 373 -18.75 -11.27 -6.59
N ALA A 374 -17.44 -11.44 -6.88
CA ALA A 374 -16.88 -11.74 -8.19
C ALA A 374 -15.52 -12.41 -8.04
N VAL A 375 -15.01 -13.01 -9.13
CA VAL A 375 -13.71 -13.69 -9.18
C VAL A 375 -12.86 -13.11 -10.29
N PHE A 376 -11.60 -12.76 -9.96
CA PHE A 376 -10.56 -12.40 -10.91
C PHE A 376 -9.67 -13.63 -11.13
N ASP A 377 -9.81 -14.29 -12.27
CA ASP A 377 -9.09 -15.54 -12.56
C ASP A 377 -7.70 -15.24 -13.13
N PHE A 378 -6.80 -14.73 -12.26
CA PHE A 378 -5.42 -14.42 -12.63
C PHE A 378 -4.60 -15.66 -13.00
N ASP A 379 -4.93 -16.82 -12.42
CA ASP A 379 -4.36 -18.10 -12.85
C ASP A 379 -4.67 -18.37 -14.33
N ALA A 380 -5.94 -18.27 -14.73
CA ALA A 380 -6.32 -18.48 -16.14
C ALA A 380 -5.72 -17.41 -17.08
N ALA A 381 -5.57 -16.16 -16.61
CA ALA A 381 -5.02 -15.08 -17.40
C ALA A 381 -3.51 -15.25 -17.68
N THR A 382 -2.78 -15.94 -16.79
CA THR A 382 -1.31 -15.95 -16.81
C THR A 382 -0.69 -17.33 -17.06
N ARG A 383 -1.43 -18.42 -16.84
CA ARG A 383 -0.88 -19.80 -16.97
C ARG A 383 -0.60 -20.19 -18.41
N ASP A 384 0.42 -21.01 -18.59
CA ASP A 384 0.66 -21.73 -19.84
C ASP A 384 -0.45 -22.77 -20.06
N THR A 385 -1.00 -22.83 -21.25
CA THR A 385 -2.07 -23.79 -21.59
C THR A 385 -1.58 -25.20 -21.71
N SER A 386 -0.31 -25.41 -22.02
CA SER A 386 0.33 -26.74 -22.13
C SER A 386 0.83 -27.29 -20.81
N ASN A 387 1.23 -26.41 -19.86
CA ASN A 387 1.55 -26.74 -18.47
C ASN A 387 0.91 -25.72 -17.51
N PRO A 388 -0.31 -25.94 -17.05
CA PRO A 388 -1.03 -24.98 -16.20
C PRO A 388 -0.39 -24.65 -14.85
N LYS A 389 0.66 -25.37 -14.44
CA LYS A 389 1.43 -25.07 -13.23
C LYS A 389 2.47 -23.97 -13.43
N THR A 390 2.76 -23.58 -14.69
CA THR A 390 3.74 -22.54 -15.04
C THR A 390 3.07 -21.31 -15.63
N PHE A 391 3.74 -20.17 -15.53
CA PHE A 391 3.40 -18.99 -16.34
C PHE A 391 3.64 -19.24 -17.82
N ARG A 392 2.91 -18.53 -18.68
CA ARG A 392 3.34 -18.33 -20.08
C ARG A 392 4.75 -17.75 -20.09
N ALA A 393 5.57 -18.18 -21.04
CA ALA A 393 6.97 -17.78 -21.11
C ALA A 393 7.16 -16.25 -21.17
N GLU A 394 6.27 -15.55 -21.88
CA GLU A 394 6.28 -14.08 -22.03
C GLU A 394 5.87 -13.31 -20.77
N TYR A 395 5.25 -13.95 -19.78
CA TYR A 395 4.80 -13.34 -18.53
C TYR A 395 5.71 -13.65 -17.35
N ASN A 396 6.64 -14.58 -17.54
CA ASN A 396 7.46 -15.14 -16.49
C ASN A 396 8.77 -14.34 -16.32
N LEU A 397 9.22 -14.29 -15.06
CA LEU A 397 10.60 -13.95 -14.73
C LEU A 397 11.38 -15.20 -14.35
N ARG A 398 12.69 -15.06 -14.15
CA ARG A 398 13.57 -16.19 -13.80
C ARG A 398 13.27 -16.82 -12.44
N ASP A 399 12.52 -16.12 -11.58
CA ASP A 399 12.12 -16.63 -10.27
C ASP A 399 10.88 -17.52 -10.31
N HIS A 400 10.17 -17.57 -11.44
CA HIS A 400 8.99 -18.40 -11.68
C HIS A 400 7.83 -18.17 -10.70
N LEU A 401 7.80 -17.00 -10.04
CA LEU A 401 6.82 -16.62 -9.04
C LEU A 401 6.14 -15.31 -9.36
N HIS A 402 6.93 -14.30 -9.74
CA HIS A 402 6.43 -12.95 -9.97
C HIS A 402 6.23 -12.71 -11.48
N PRO A 403 5.09 -12.12 -11.85
CA PRO A 403 4.89 -11.66 -13.23
C PRO A 403 5.87 -10.55 -13.60
N ASN A 404 6.27 -10.46 -14.85
CA ASN A 404 6.86 -9.25 -15.41
C ASN A 404 5.76 -8.22 -15.77
N ASP A 405 6.13 -7.07 -16.34
CA ASP A 405 5.17 -6.01 -16.73
C ASP A 405 4.07 -6.52 -17.68
N ALA A 406 4.39 -7.47 -18.59
CA ALA A 406 3.42 -8.07 -19.51
C ALA A 406 2.44 -8.99 -18.77
N GLY A 407 2.93 -9.76 -17.79
CA GLY A 407 2.09 -10.60 -16.94
C GLY A 407 1.16 -9.78 -16.05
N TYR A 408 1.66 -8.72 -15.42
CA TYR A 408 0.82 -7.78 -14.67
C TYR A 408 -0.25 -7.12 -15.55
N LYS A 409 0.12 -6.80 -16.80
CA LYS A 409 -0.85 -6.27 -17.76
C LYS A 409 -1.93 -7.29 -18.09
N ALA A 410 -1.57 -8.56 -18.31
CA ALA A 410 -2.53 -9.62 -18.58
C ALA A 410 -3.51 -9.82 -17.41
N MET A 411 -3.01 -9.77 -16.16
CA MET A 411 -3.86 -9.78 -14.96
C MET A 411 -4.85 -8.61 -14.96
N ALA A 412 -4.35 -7.39 -15.10
CA ALA A 412 -5.20 -6.21 -15.10
C ALA A 412 -6.23 -6.23 -16.24
N ASP A 413 -5.84 -6.64 -17.46
CA ASP A 413 -6.73 -6.70 -18.63
C ASP A 413 -7.85 -7.73 -18.48
N SER A 414 -7.65 -8.78 -17.68
CA SER A 414 -8.67 -9.82 -17.43
C SER A 414 -9.81 -9.35 -16.54
N ILE A 415 -9.68 -8.20 -15.87
CA ILE A 415 -10.69 -7.67 -14.96
C ILE A 415 -11.82 -7.01 -15.75
N ASP A 416 -13.05 -7.44 -15.52
CA ASP A 416 -14.25 -6.81 -16.07
C ASP A 416 -14.59 -5.53 -15.29
N LEU A 417 -14.43 -4.38 -15.95
CA LEU A 417 -14.71 -3.07 -15.33
C LEU A 417 -16.19 -2.83 -15.03
N SER A 418 -17.12 -3.59 -15.63
CA SER A 418 -18.56 -3.47 -15.36
C SER A 418 -18.90 -3.83 -13.91
N LEU A 419 -18.05 -4.57 -13.21
CA LEU A 419 -18.20 -4.93 -11.80
C LEU A 419 -18.16 -3.71 -10.86
N PHE A 420 -17.58 -2.61 -11.31
CA PHE A 420 -17.37 -1.39 -10.52
C PHE A 420 -18.34 -0.26 -10.90
N GLY A 421 -19.03 -0.39 -12.03
CA GLY A 421 -19.99 0.61 -12.50
C GLY A 421 -21.34 0.58 -11.76
N PRO A 422 -22.26 1.51 -12.11
CA PRO A 422 -23.64 1.44 -11.64
C PRO A 422 -24.23 0.08 -12.01
N GLN A 423 -24.59 -0.73 -11.02
CA GLN A 423 -25.29 -1.99 -11.29
C GLN A 423 -26.63 -1.68 -11.93
N PRO A 424 -27.02 -2.30 -13.05
CA PRO A 424 -28.37 -2.18 -13.56
C PRO A 424 -29.31 -2.58 -12.43
N ALA A 425 -30.31 -1.72 -12.17
CA ALA A 425 -31.31 -1.95 -11.12
C ALA A 425 -31.79 -3.40 -11.22
N GLY A 426 -31.52 -4.21 -10.20
CA GLY A 426 -31.74 -5.64 -10.21
C GLY A 426 -33.19 -5.94 -10.61
N ARG A 427 -33.38 -6.83 -11.55
CA ARG A 427 -34.65 -7.55 -11.68
C ARG A 427 -34.93 -8.16 -10.31
N ALA A 428 -35.89 -7.60 -9.60
CA ALA A 428 -36.46 -8.23 -8.43
C ALA A 428 -36.81 -9.67 -8.82
N THR A 429 -36.04 -10.65 -8.37
CA THR A 429 -36.43 -12.05 -8.44
C THR A 429 -37.64 -12.17 -7.54
N GLY A 430 -38.82 -12.15 -8.15
CA GLY A 430 -40.06 -12.38 -7.46
C GLY A 430 -39.94 -13.67 -6.63
N SER A 431 -40.04 -13.52 -5.33
CA SER A 431 -40.32 -14.61 -4.42
C SER A 431 -41.69 -15.20 -4.84
N ALA A 432 -41.64 -16.31 -5.61
CA ALA A 432 -42.81 -17.16 -5.76
C ALA A 432 -43.05 -17.85 -4.42
N ALA A 433 -44.01 -17.35 -3.69
CA ALA A 433 -44.60 -18.06 -2.56
C ALA A 433 -45.15 -19.40 -3.04
N ARG A 434 -44.70 -20.51 -2.42
CA ARG A 434 -45.49 -21.69 -2.11
C ARG A 434 -45.02 -22.34 -0.83
#